data_36f5dcac8395f089770b36cec10e707e
#
_entry.id   36f5dcac8395f089770b36cec10e707e
#
_cell.length_a   1.000
_cell.length_b   1.000
_cell.length_c   1.000
_cell.angle_alpha   90.00
_cell.angle_beta   90.00
_cell.angle_gamma   90.00
#
_symmetry.space_group_name_H-M   'P 1'
#
loop_
_entity.id
_entity.type
_entity.pdbx_description
1 polymer ?
#
loop_
_entity_poly.entity_id
_entity_poly.type
_entity_poly.pdbx_seq_one_letter_code
_entity_poly.pdbx_strand_id
1 'polypeptide(L)'
;GVYSALNATGVVSAEDTLKLVYKRGTLMHRESTKNKGVMYALVGLPIAEVDRLVAEVQPQGIVSVANHNSELQIVITGSPKPVEKVAALAAQKGAKAIPLKVSGAWHSALIKGAEDEFNAVLAEINFSAPEKAVVLNVTGDVASEADDIKACMQRQLCSPVKWYDAMRQLIAQEVDTFVEVGPGRVLVGLLKKTLPTDYPAKIFNVSNMKQLDTFFKETA
;
A
#
# COMPACT_ATOMS: atom_id res chain seq x y z
N GLY A 1 -1.32 2.23 -6.76
CA GLY A 1 -2.71 1.97 -7.17
C GLY A 1 -3.76 2.92 -6.61
N VAL A 2 -3.57 3.52 -5.39
CA VAL A 2 -4.61 4.38 -4.80
C VAL A 2 -4.99 5.55 -5.71
N TYR A 3 -4.05 6.24 -6.33
CA TYR A 3 -4.33 7.36 -7.25
C TYR A 3 -5.15 6.92 -8.46
N SER A 4 -4.85 5.74 -9.03
CA SER A 4 -5.65 5.17 -10.11
C SER A 4 -7.08 4.83 -9.65
N ALA A 5 -7.22 4.33 -8.42
CA ALA A 5 -8.54 4.08 -7.83
C ALA A 5 -9.34 5.38 -7.62
N LEU A 6 -8.71 6.44 -7.11
CA LEU A 6 -9.36 7.75 -6.94
C LEU A 6 -9.83 8.33 -8.28
N ASN A 7 -9.03 8.17 -9.33
CA ASN A 7 -9.47 8.59 -10.67
C ASN A 7 -10.62 7.72 -11.20
N ALA A 8 -10.49 6.40 -11.10
CA ALA A 8 -11.51 5.47 -11.59
C ALA A 8 -12.86 5.60 -10.87
N THR A 9 -12.87 6.14 -9.66
CA THR A 9 -14.08 6.40 -8.87
C THR A 9 -14.58 7.85 -8.94
N GLY A 10 -13.99 8.69 -9.82
CA GLY A 10 -14.41 10.08 -10.03
C GLY A 10 -13.95 11.05 -8.93
N VAL A 11 -13.13 10.62 -7.98
CA VAL A 11 -12.68 11.47 -6.85
C VAL A 11 -11.72 12.57 -7.33
N VAL A 12 -10.80 12.23 -8.23
CA VAL A 12 -9.79 13.15 -8.77
C VAL A 12 -9.73 13.01 -10.29
N SER A 13 -9.60 14.13 -11.01
CA SER A 13 -9.47 14.13 -12.47
C SER A 13 -8.24 13.38 -12.96
N ALA A 14 -8.23 12.92 -14.20
CA ALA A 14 -7.08 12.25 -14.79
C ALA A 14 -5.85 13.16 -14.83
N GLU A 15 -6.03 14.45 -15.15
CA GLU A 15 -4.97 15.45 -15.18
C GLU A 15 -4.36 15.63 -13.79
N ASP A 16 -5.18 15.84 -12.76
CA ASP A 16 -4.72 16.03 -11.39
C ASP A 16 -4.10 14.75 -10.82
N THR A 17 -4.62 13.57 -11.21
CA THR A 17 -4.00 12.29 -10.87
C THR A 17 -2.56 12.22 -11.39
N LEU A 18 -2.31 12.63 -12.62
CA LEU A 18 -0.96 12.66 -13.20
C LEU A 18 -0.06 13.67 -12.48
N LYS A 19 -0.55 14.86 -12.17
CA LYS A 19 0.18 15.87 -11.38
C LYS A 19 0.58 15.33 -10.02
N LEU A 20 -0.35 14.69 -9.31
CA LEU A 20 -0.11 14.09 -7.99
C LEU A 20 0.92 12.97 -8.05
N VAL A 21 0.79 12.03 -8.98
CA VAL A 21 1.73 10.90 -9.13
C VAL A 21 3.13 11.39 -9.49
N TYR A 22 3.25 12.34 -10.40
CA TYR A 22 4.53 12.95 -10.78
C TYR A 22 5.19 13.64 -9.59
N LYS A 23 4.46 14.54 -8.90
CA LYS A 23 5.00 15.26 -7.74
C LYS A 23 5.38 14.33 -6.61
N ARG A 24 4.53 13.33 -6.32
CA ARG A 24 4.81 12.30 -5.33
C ARG A 24 6.11 11.56 -5.65
N GLY A 25 6.26 11.08 -6.88
CA GLY A 25 7.47 10.38 -7.31
C GLY A 25 8.73 11.22 -7.16
N THR A 26 8.68 12.49 -7.59
CA THR A 26 9.80 13.44 -7.46
C THR A 26 10.21 13.66 -6.01
N LEU A 27 9.23 13.90 -5.13
CA LEU A 27 9.48 14.16 -3.71
C LEU A 27 10.01 12.91 -2.99
N MET A 28 9.44 11.75 -3.25
CA MET A 28 9.90 10.47 -2.69
C MET A 28 11.35 10.19 -3.15
N HIS A 29 11.67 10.38 -4.41
CA HIS A 29 13.04 10.22 -4.93
C HIS A 29 14.03 11.17 -4.23
N ARG A 30 13.67 12.44 -4.09
CA ARG A 30 14.47 13.44 -3.36
C ARG A 30 14.78 12.98 -1.93
N GLU A 31 13.74 12.58 -1.19
CA GLU A 31 13.92 12.16 0.21
C GLU A 31 14.72 10.85 0.33
N SER A 32 14.57 9.91 -0.60
CA SER A 32 15.35 8.66 -0.60
C SER A 32 16.85 8.90 -0.89
N THR A 33 17.17 9.97 -1.59
CA THR A 33 18.55 10.37 -1.86
C THR A 33 19.18 11.03 -0.62
N LYS A 34 18.42 11.85 0.10
CA LYS A 34 18.87 12.51 1.34
C LYS A 34 18.98 11.51 2.51
N ASN A 35 17.98 10.67 2.68
CA ASN A 35 17.82 9.80 3.83
C ASN A 35 17.89 8.33 3.38
N LYS A 36 19.08 7.75 3.46
CA LYS A 36 19.27 6.33 3.13
C LYS A 36 18.45 5.44 4.06
N GLY A 37 17.66 4.57 3.47
CA GLY A 37 16.84 3.63 4.22
C GLY A 37 16.70 2.29 3.50
N VAL A 38 16.14 1.31 4.20
CA VAL A 38 15.94 -0.06 3.70
C VAL A 38 14.54 -0.55 4.02
N MET A 39 14.13 -1.59 3.30
CA MET A 39 12.88 -2.30 3.55
C MET A 39 13.12 -3.80 3.57
N TYR A 40 12.44 -4.52 4.46
CA TYR A 40 12.47 -5.98 4.54
C TYR A 40 11.05 -6.54 4.55
N ALA A 41 10.82 -7.60 3.80
CA ALA A 41 9.63 -8.41 3.93
C ALA A 41 9.87 -9.49 4.99
N LEU A 42 9.02 -9.51 6.03
CA LEU A 42 8.96 -10.54 7.05
C LEU A 42 7.82 -11.48 6.69
N VAL A 43 8.12 -12.78 6.54
CA VAL A 43 7.14 -13.80 6.18
C VAL A 43 7.14 -14.88 7.25
N GLY A 44 5.96 -15.15 7.82
CA GLY A 44 5.77 -16.19 8.84
C GLY A 44 5.44 -15.66 10.24
N LEU A 45 5.28 -14.34 10.42
CA LEU A 45 4.81 -13.74 11.69
C LEU A 45 3.56 -12.90 11.45
N PRO A 46 2.61 -12.90 12.40
CA PRO A 46 1.44 -12.02 12.38
C PRO A 46 1.83 -10.59 12.72
N ILE A 47 0.98 -9.62 12.32
CA ILE A 47 1.22 -8.18 12.50
C ILE A 47 1.52 -7.81 13.96
N ALA A 48 0.76 -8.35 14.92
CA ALA A 48 0.93 -8.04 16.33
C ALA A 48 2.35 -8.39 16.86
N GLU A 49 2.94 -9.48 16.38
CA GLU A 49 4.31 -9.86 16.75
C GLU A 49 5.34 -8.94 16.09
N VAL A 50 5.12 -8.57 14.82
CA VAL A 50 6.00 -7.61 14.13
C VAL A 50 5.94 -6.24 14.78
N ASP A 51 4.76 -5.74 15.16
CA ASP A 51 4.59 -4.46 15.86
C ASP A 51 5.33 -4.48 17.22
N ARG A 52 5.29 -5.59 17.95
CA ARG A 52 6.04 -5.75 19.19
C ARG A 52 7.56 -5.64 18.98
N LEU A 53 8.09 -6.32 17.95
CA LEU A 53 9.52 -6.23 17.60
C LEU A 53 9.92 -4.83 17.13
N VAL A 54 9.06 -4.16 16.37
CA VAL A 54 9.25 -2.77 15.94
C VAL A 54 9.30 -1.86 17.17
N ALA A 55 8.34 -1.96 18.08
CA ALA A 55 8.30 -1.16 19.31
C ALA A 55 9.53 -1.35 20.19
N GLU A 56 10.06 -2.58 20.31
CA GLU A 56 11.29 -2.89 21.04
C GLU A 56 12.53 -2.17 20.48
N VAL A 57 12.60 -2.05 19.15
CA VAL A 57 13.78 -1.48 18.46
C VAL A 57 13.66 0.02 18.18
N GLN A 58 12.44 0.56 18.11
CA GLN A 58 12.15 1.97 17.79
C GLN A 58 12.94 3.00 18.62
N PRO A 59 13.24 2.80 19.93
CA PRO A 59 14.10 3.72 20.68
C PRO A 59 15.53 3.86 20.14
N GLN A 60 15.98 2.94 19.28
CA GLN A 60 17.32 2.94 18.68
C GLN A 60 17.38 3.62 17.32
N GLY A 61 16.24 4.06 16.76
CA GLY A 61 16.16 4.76 15.48
C GLY A 61 14.87 4.47 14.72
N ILE A 62 14.77 5.04 13.53
CA ILE A 62 13.54 4.98 12.73
C ILE A 62 13.34 3.56 12.18
N VAL A 63 12.30 2.90 12.62
CA VAL A 63 11.77 1.66 12.05
C VAL A 63 10.25 1.61 12.26
N SER A 64 9.51 1.15 11.25
CA SER A 64 8.06 1.04 11.30
C SER A 64 7.57 -0.06 10.35
N VAL A 65 6.30 -0.45 10.49
CA VAL A 65 5.61 -1.25 9.48
C VAL A 65 5.30 -0.36 8.27
N ALA A 66 5.66 -0.83 7.08
CA ALA A 66 5.36 -0.18 5.80
C ALA A 66 4.13 -0.78 5.12
N ASN A 67 3.99 -2.12 5.15
CA ASN A 67 2.87 -2.80 4.52
C ASN A 67 2.41 -3.98 5.37
N HIS A 68 1.10 -4.11 5.52
CA HIS A 68 0.43 -5.33 5.95
C HIS A 68 -0.17 -6.01 4.71
N ASN A 69 0.57 -6.92 4.11
CA ASN A 69 0.25 -7.49 2.79
C ASN A 69 -0.63 -8.75 2.86
N SER A 70 -0.49 -9.54 3.90
CA SER A 70 -1.33 -10.70 4.22
C SER A 70 -1.18 -11.03 5.70
N GLU A 71 -1.93 -11.97 6.23
CA GLU A 71 -1.89 -12.40 7.63
C GLU A 71 -0.45 -12.60 8.17
N LEU A 72 0.42 -13.22 7.36
CA LEU A 72 1.79 -13.57 7.73
C LEU A 72 2.86 -12.92 6.83
N GLN A 73 2.53 -11.86 6.09
CA GLN A 73 3.49 -11.14 5.25
C GLN A 73 3.43 -9.65 5.54
N ILE A 74 4.39 -9.17 6.30
CA ILE A 74 4.52 -7.79 6.74
C ILE A 74 5.81 -7.19 6.14
N VAL A 75 5.79 -5.94 5.72
CA VAL A 75 6.99 -5.22 5.29
C VAL A 75 7.33 -4.18 6.35
N ILE A 76 8.59 -4.19 6.79
CA ILE A 76 9.16 -3.17 7.67
C ILE A 76 10.08 -2.22 6.90
N THR A 77 10.21 -0.99 7.37
CA THR A 77 10.90 0.10 6.70
C THR A 77 11.59 1.01 7.70
N GLY A 78 12.65 1.71 7.30
CA GLY A 78 13.32 2.69 8.16
C GLY A 78 14.81 2.77 7.92
N SER A 79 15.54 3.22 8.95
CA SER A 79 17.00 3.29 8.94
C SER A 79 17.62 1.90 8.91
N PRO A 80 18.77 1.69 8.24
CA PRO A 80 19.33 0.35 8.03
C PRO A 80 19.49 -0.45 9.32
N LYS A 81 20.23 0.06 10.33
CA LYS A 81 20.52 -0.66 11.56
C LYS A 81 19.25 -1.09 12.35
N PRO A 82 18.27 -0.21 12.63
CA PRO A 82 17.03 -0.61 13.30
C PRO A 82 16.23 -1.65 12.52
N VAL A 83 16.10 -1.48 11.20
CA VAL A 83 15.35 -2.44 10.35
C VAL A 83 16.05 -3.81 10.34
N GLU A 84 17.35 -3.86 10.17
CA GLU A 84 18.14 -5.11 10.21
C GLU A 84 18.03 -5.80 11.58
N LYS A 85 17.98 -5.03 12.67
CA LYS A 85 17.78 -5.59 14.02
C LYS A 85 16.40 -6.23 14.16
N VAL A 86 15.33 -5.56 13.71
CA VAL A 86 13.98 -6.16 13.70
C VAL A 86 13.95 -7.41 12.83
N ALA A 87 14.58 -7.37 11.64
CA ALA A 87 14.68 -8.52 10.75
C ALA A 87 15.39 -9.71 11.39
N ALA A 88 16.48 -9.47 12.13
CA ALA A 88 17.21 -10.52 12.86
C ALA A 88 16.36 -11.11 14.01
N LEU A 89 15.67 -10.28 14.78
CA LEU A 89 14.75 -10.73 15.85
C LEU A 89 13.58 -11.55 15.27
N ALA A 90 13.02 -11.13 14.13
CA ALA A 90 11.98 -11.87 13.44
C ALA A 90 12.48 -13.25 12.96
N ALA A 91 13.71 -13.30 12.43
CA ALA A 91 14.33 -14.55 11.99
C ALA A 91 14.55 -15.52 13.15
N GLN A 92 14.94 -15.05 14.33
CA GLN A 92 15.04 -15.87 15.56
C GLN A 92 13.69 -16.48 15.99
N LYS A 93 12.57 -15.85 15.59
CA LYS A 93 11.20 -16.36 15.81
C LYS A 93 10.67 -17.21 14.66
N GLY A 94 11.53 -17.58 13.70
CA GLY A 94 11.19 -18.47 12.60
C GLY A 94 10.68 -17.79 11.33
N ALA A 95 10.62 -16.44 11.29
CA ALA A 95 10.26 -15.73 10.07
C ALA A 95 11.37 -15.76 9.02
N LYS A 96 10.98 -15.68 7.75
CA LYS A 96 11.91 -15.36 6.66
C LYS A 96 11.99 -13.83 6.52
N ALA A 97 13.18 -13.27 6.74
CA ALA A 97 13.45 -11.85 6.55
C ALA A 97 14.16 -11.64 5.19
N ILE A 98 13.48 -10.97 4.26
CA ILE A 98 13.91 -10.83 2.87
C ILE A 98 14.14 -9.35 2.58
N PRO A 99 15.39 -8.91 2.28
CA PRO A 99 15.66 -7.53 1.89
C PRO A 99 15.00 -7.21 0.55
N LEU A 100 14.35 -6.06 0.47
CA LEU A 100 13.70 -5.59 -0.75
C LEU A 100 14.67 -4.70 -1.56
N LYS A 101 14.71 -4.91 -2.88
CA LYS A 101 15.48 -4.09 -3.81
C LYS A 101 14.70 -2.80 -4.13
N VAL A 102 14.73 -1.86 -3.21
CA VAL A 102 14.05 -0.55 -3.33
C VAL A 102 15.04 0.59 -3.11
N SER A 103 14.72 1.77 -3.64
CA SER A 103 15.59 2.95 -3.59
C SER A 103 15.44 3.76 -2.30
N GLY A 104 14.47 3.46 -1.44
CA GLY A 104 14.22 4.23 -0.22
C GLY A 104 13.34 3.50 0.79
N ALA A 105 13.26 4.07 2.00
CA ALA A 105 12.41 3.59 3.07
C ALA A 105 11.00 4.16 2.92
N TRP A 106 10.23 3.62 2.00
CA TRP A 106 8.87 4.06 1.74
C TRP A 106 7.95 3.81 2.93
N HIS A 107 6.96 4.68 3.10
CA HIS A 107 5.99 4.62 4.19
C HIS A 107 6.62 4.73 5.59
N SER A 108 7.71 5.51 5.73
CA SER A 108 8.40 5.76 7.00
C SER A 108 8.62 7.24 7.26
N ALA A 109 9.00 7.57 8.49
CA ALA A 109 9.38 8.93 8.86
C ALA A 109 10.62 9.46 8.11
N LEU A 110 11.42 8.60 7.46
CA LEU A 110 12.57 9.03 6.65
C LEU A 110 12.18 9.85 5.42
N ILE A 111 10.96 9.73 4.93
CA ILE A 111 10.45 10.53 3.79
C ILE A 111 9.49 11.65 4.22
N LYS A 112 9.40 11.93 5.52
CA LYS A 112 8.51 12.96 6.07
C LYS A 112 8.76 14.36 5.51
N GLY A 113 10.00 14.68 5.13
CA GLY A 113 10.35 15.95 4.47
C GLY A 113 9.63 16.23 3.15
N ALA A 114 8.94 15.23 2.59
CA ALA A 114 8.11 15.38 1.40
C ALA A 114 6.65 15.79 1.71
N GLU A 115 6.17 15.62 2.95
CA GLU A 115 4.73 15.75 3.27
C GLU A 115 4.22 17.18 3.08
N ASP A 116 4.90 18.19 3.58
CA ASP A 116 4.42 19.57 3.53
C ASP A 116 4.30 20.06 2.07
N GLU A 117 5.32 19.78 1.23
CA GLU A 117 5.26 20.15 -0.18
C GLU A 117 4.20 19.36 -0.94
N PHE A 118 4.01 18.08 -0.60
CA PHE A 118 2.99 17.27 -1.22
C PHE A 118 1.59 17.72 -0.79
N ASN A 119 1.43 18.09 0.48
CA ASN A 119 0.17 18.61 1.02
C ASN A 119 -0.20 19.97 0.43
N ALA A 120 0.78 20.82 0.11
CA ALA A 120 0.53 22.06 -0.62
C ALA A 120 -0.06 21.78 -2.01
N VAL A 121 0.45 20.77 -2.73
CA VAL A 121 -0.12 20.37 -4.03
C VAL A 121 -1.51 19.75 -3.85
N LEU A 122 -1.71 18.90 -2.85
CA LEU A 122 -3.03 18.31 -2.56
C LEU A 122 -4.08 19.37 -2.21
N ALA A 123 -3.67 20.49 -1.59
CA ALA A 123 -4.58 21.58 -1.26
C ALA A 123 -5.19 22.23 -2.52
N GLU A 124 -4.42 22.31 -3.62
CA GLU A 124 -4.85 22.88 -4.90
C GLU A 124 -5.75 21.94 -5.72
N ILE A 125 -5.78 20.63 -5.37
CA ILE A 125 -6.55 19.63 -6.10
C ILE A 125 -7.97 19.57 -5.56
N ASN A 126 -8.94 19.54 -6.48
CA ASN A 126 -10.32 19.31 -6.13
C ASN A 126 -10.59 17.82 -5.93
N PHE A 127 -11.17 17.46 -4.78
CA PHE A 127 -11.62 16.11 -4.46
C PHE A 127 -13.14 16.10 -4.46
N SER A 128 -13.73 15.15 -5.16
CA SER A 128 -15.18 14.90 -5.19
C SER A 128 -15.51 13.65 -4.39
N ALA A 129 -16.75 13.52 -3.97
CA ALA A 129 -17.25 12.25 -3.42
C ALA A 129 -17.14 11.14 -4.48
N PRO A 130 -16.74 9.93 -4.11
CA PRO A 130 -16.56 8.84 -5.06
C PRO A 130 -17.91 8.36 -5.63
N GLU A 131 -17.98 8.14 -6.94
CA GLU A 131 -19.15 7.57 -7.63
C GLU A 131 -19.33 6.08 -7.33
N LYS A 132 -18.28 5.40 -6.92
CA LYS A 132 -18.22 3.99 -6.52
C LYS A 132 -17.42 3.85 -5.24
N ALA A 133 -17.69 2.82 -4.46
CA ALA A 133 -16.95 2.55 -3.23
C ALA A 133 -15.44 2.49 -3.51
N VAL A 134 -14.65 3.18 -2.70
CA VAL A 134 -13.20 3.15 -2.73
C VAL A 134 -12.64 2.74 -1.37
N VAL A 135 -11.74 1.76 -1.36
CA VAL A 135 -11.04 1.34 -0.14
C VAL A 135 -9.67 1.99 -0.13
N LEU A 136 -9.36 2.71 0.95
CA LEU A 136 -8.10 3.44 1.08
C LEU A 136 -7.03 2.57 1.75
N ASN A 137 -5.84 2.59 1.20
CA ASN A 137 -4.70 1.82 1.73
C ASN A 137 -4.20 2.30 3.11
N VAL A 138 -4.52 3.53 3.51
CA VAL A 138 -4.12 4.11 4.81
C VAL A 138 -4.98 3.58 5.95
N THR A 139 -6.28 3.46 5.71
CA THR A 139 -7.25 2.97 6.71
C THR A 139 -7.52 1.47 6.58
N GLY A 140 -7.50 0.93 5.36
CA GLY A 140 -8.00 -0.39 5.03
C GLY A 140 -9.51 -0.44 4.87
N ASP A 141 -10.19 0.70 4.98
CA ASP A 141 -11.65 0.82 4.99
C ASP A 141 -12.19 1.57 3.78
N VAL A 142 -13.49 1.43 3.56
CA VAL A 142 -14.24 2.19 2.55
C VAL A 142 -14.30 3.66 2.96
N ALA A 143 -14.12 4.54 1.99
CA ALA A 143 -14.33 5.98 2.16
C ALA A 143 -15.38 6.47 1.17
N SER A 144 -16.26 7.38 1.64
CA SER A 144 -17.36 7.98 0.88
C SER A 144 -17.26 9.49 0.77
N GLU A 145 -16.54 10.14 1.70
CA GLU A 145 -16.50 11.59 1.80
C GLU A 145 -15.20 12.15 1.21
N ALA A 146 -15.30 13.17 0.37
CA ALA A 146 -14.17 13.81 -0.29
C ALA A 146 -13.11 14.31 0.70
N ASP A 147 -13.53 14.92 1.80
CA ASP A 147 -12.63 15.50 2.81
C ASP A 147 -11.89 14.40 3.57
N ASP A 148 -12.54 13.30 3.90
CA ASP A 148 -11.90 12.15 4.55
C ASP A 148 -10.86 11.49 3.63
N ILE A 149 -11.19 11.35 2.35
CA ILE A 149 -10.26 10.83 1.34
C ILE A 149 -9.05 11.76 1.24
N LYS A 150 -9.27 13.07 1.11
CA LYS A 150 -8.21 14.08 1.03
C LYS A 150 -7.31 14.03 2.27
N ALA A 151 -7.88 13.98 3.46
CA ALA A 151 -7.15 13.84 4.73
C ALA A 151 -6.31 12.55 4.79
N CYS A 152 -6.82 11.43 4.26
CA CYS A 152 -6.05 10.20 4.14
C CYS A 152 -4.88 10.34 3.15
N MET A 153 -5.09 11.04 2.03
CA MET A 153 -4.03 11.25 1.03
C MET A 153 -2.92 12.18 1.55
N GLN A 154 -3.23 13.14 2.43
CA GLN A 154 -2.26 14.02 3.06
C GLN A 154 -1.22 13.28 3.91
N ARG A 155 -1.62 12.19 4.57
CA ARG A 155 -0.73 11.36 5.41
C ARG A 155 -0.22 10.09 4.74
N GLN A 156 -0.63 9.83 3.49
CA GLN A 156 -0.38 8.58 2.78
C GLN A 156 1.11 8.27 2.58
N LEU A 157 1.96 9.29 2.41
CA LEU A 157 3.39 9.11 2.17
C LEU A 157 4.10 8.35 3.30
N CYS A 158 3.79 8.69 4.54
CA CYS A 158 4.43 8.12 5.74
C CYS A 158 3.55 7.10 6.48
N SER A 159 2.32 6.86 6.00
CA SER A 159 1.42 5.87 6.60
C SER A 159 1.64 4.48 6.01
N PRO A 160 1.44 3.42 6.81
CA PRO A 160 1.50 2.05 6.32
C PRO A 160 0.41 1.74 5.29
N VAL A 161 0.69 0.80 4.41
CA VAL A 161 -0.27 0.24 3.46
C VAL A 161 -0.98 -0.94 4.12
N LYS A 162 -2.26 -0.80 4.44
CA LYS A 162 -3.12 -1.81 5.05
C LYS A 162 -3.83 -2.65 3.98
N TRP A 163 -3.05 -3.34 3.15
CA TRP A 163 -3.60 -4.14 2.04
C TRP A 163 -4.44 -5.32 2.53
N TYR A 164 -3.98 -6.01 3.57
CA TYR A 164 -4.69 -7.15 4.15
C TYR A 164 -6.06 -6.74 4.68
N ASP A 165 -6.13 -5.61 5.41
CA ASP A 165 -7.39 -5.10 5.95
C ASP A 165 -8.33 -4.68 4.81
N ALA A 166 -7.82 -4.00 3.77
CA ALA A 166 -8.59 -3.63 2.57
C ALA A 166 -9.18 -4.87 1.87
N MET A 167 -8.42 -5.94 1.71
CA MET A 167 -8.96 -7.17 1.11
C MET A 167 -9.99 -7.86 1.99
N ARG A 168 -9.78 -7.88 3.31
CA ARG A 168 -10.78 -8.40 4.26
C ARG A 168 -12.08 -7.62 4.22
N GLN A 169 -12.00 -6.30 4.05
CA GLN A 169 -13.18 -5.45 3.90
C GLN A 169 -13.97 -5.79 2.63
N LEU A 170 -13.29 -6.02 1.49
CA LEU A 170 -13.95 -6.45 0.25
C LEU A 170 -14.57 -7.85 0.38
N ILE A 171 -13.89 -8.77 1.04
CA ILE A 171 -14.41 -10.11 1.31
C ILE A 171 -15.67 -10.05 2.21
N ALA A 172 -15.65 -9.20 3.24
CA ALA A 172 -16.82 -9.00 4.12
C ALA A 172 -18.02 -8.36 3.41
N GLN A 173 -17.78 -7.66 2.29
CA GLN A 173 -18.81 -7.11 1.40
C GLN A 173 -19.20 -8.10 0.28
N GLU A 174 -18.79 -9.36 0.39
CA GLU A 174 -19.12 -10.44 -0.55
C GLU A 174 -18.69 -10.16 -2.00
N VAL A 175 -17.62 -9.37 -2.19
CA VAL A 175 -17.04 -9.14 -3.53
C VAL A 175 -16.52 -10.45 -4.09
N ASP A 176 -17.06 -10.92 -5.19
CA ASP A 176 -16.77 -12.21 -5.82
C ASP A 176 -15.86 -12.09 -7.06
N THR A 177 -15.73 -10.91 -7.62
CA THR A 177 -14.93 -10.69 -8.83
C THR A 177 -13.85 -9.63 -8.60
N PHE A 178 -12.59 -10.04 -8.73
CA PHE A 178 -11.42 -9.19 -8.52
C PHE A 178 -10.63 -9.03 -9.82
N VAL A 179 -10.29 -7.79 -10.16
CA VAL A 179 -9.53 -7.47 -11.37
C VAL A 179 -8.31 -6.62 -11.03
N GLU A 180 -7.10 -7.17 -11.17
CA GLU A 180 -5.87 -6.37 -11.10
C GLU A 180 -5.63 -5.72 -12.45
N VAL A 181 -5.75 -4.39 -12.52
CA VAL A 181 -5.51 -3.61 -13.73
C VAL A 181 -4.09 -3.03 -13.71
N GLY A 182 -3.28 -3.39 -14.71
CA GLY A 182 -1.91 -2.91 -14.84
C GLY A 182 -0.87 -4.02 -15.02
N PRO A 183 0.41 -3.66 -15.16
CA PRO A 183 1.49 -4.62 -15.38
C PRO A 183 1.79 -5.44 -14.13
N GLY A 184 2.09 -6.72 -14.32
CA GLY A 184 2.42 -7.65 -13.24
C GLY A 184 1.20 -8.35 -12.65
N ARG A 185 1.43 -9.15 -11.60
CA ARG A 185 0.41 -9.98 -10.92
C ARG A 185 0.63 -10.01 -9.40
N VAL A 186 1.17 -8.94 -8.84
CA VAL A 186 1.55 -8.88 -7.42
C VAL A 186 0.30 -8.86 -6.54
N LEU A 187 -0.69 -8.05 -6.89
CA LEU A 187 -1.92 -7.90 -6.10
C LEU A 187 -2.78 -9.17 -6.18
N VAL A 188 -2.88 -9.80 -7.34
CA VAL A 188 -3.48 -11.14 -7.47
C VAL A 188 -2.81 -12.15 -6.55
N GLY A 189 -1.46 -12.13 -6.47
CA GLY A 189 -0.71 -13.02 -5.60
C GLY A 189 -0.96 -12.78 -4.11
N LEU A 190 -1.12 -11.52 -3.70
CA LEU A 190 -1.45 -11.13 -2.32
C LEU A 190 -2.91 -11.47 -1.98
N LEU A 191 -3.84 -11.18 -2.89
CA LEU A 191 -5.25 -11.52 -2.73
C LEU A 191 -5.45 -13.02 -2.47
N LYS A 192 -4.83 -13.89 -3.28
CA LYS A 192 -4.91 -15.36 -3.12
C LYS A 192 -4.41 -15.85 -1.75
N LYS A 193 -3.55 -15.10 -1.07
CA LYS A 193 -3.09 -15.42 0.29
C LYS A 193 -4.07 -14.94 1.37
N THR A 194 -5.01 -14.08 1.02
CA THR A 194 -5.98 -13.50 1.95
C THR A 194 -7.34 -14.16 1.85
N LEU A 195 -7.69 -14.66 0.67
CA LEU A 195 -8.97 -15.35 0.44
C LEU A 195 -9.07 -16.61 1.28
N PRO A 196 -10.22 -16.88 1.92
CA PRO A 196 -10.53 -18.18 2.50
C PRO A 196 -10.46 -19.28 1.44
N THR A 197 -10.17 -20.53 1.86
CA THR A 197 -9.95 -21.68 0.96
C THR A 197 -11.10 -21.91 -0.02
N ASP A 198 -12.33 -21.75 0.43
CA ASP A 198 -13.54 -22.02 -0.36
C ASP A 198 -14.26 -20.72 -0.82
N TYR A 199 -13.57 -19.58 -0.81
CA TYR A 199 -14.18 -18.33 -1.25
C TYR A 199 -14.39 -18.34 -2.77
N PRO A 200 -15.63 -18.10 -3.29
CA PRO A 200 -15.98 -18.26 -4.70
C PRO A 200 -15.52 -17.07 -5.56
N ALA A 201 -14.22 -16.74 -5.53
CA ALA A 201 -13.69 -15.58 -6.23
C ALA A 201 -13.31 -15.88 -7.68
N LYS A 202 -13.76 -15.04 -8.60
CA LYS A 202 -13.20 -14.90 -9.95
C LYS A 202 -12.07 -13.87 -9.90
N ILE A 203 -10.88 -14.23 -10.37
CA ILE A 203 -9.69 -13.37 -10.26
C ILE A 203 -9.08 -13.18 -11.64
N PHE A 204 -9.06 -11.93 -12.09
CA PHE A 204 -8.49 -11.52 -13.37
C PHE A 204 -7.27 -10.65 -13.19
N ASN A 205 -6.39 -10.66 -14.21
CA ASN A 205 -5.33 -9.68 -14.36
C ASN A 205 -5.41 -9.12 -15.80
N VAL A 206 -5.56 -7.81 -15.89
CA VAL A 206 -5.70 -7.10 -17.16
C VAL A 206 -4.51 -6.14 -17.34
N SER A 207 -3.50 -6.58 -18.09
CA SER A 207 -2.30 -5.80 -18.40
C SER A 207 -2.13 -5.46 -19.89
N ASN A 208 -3.03 -5.98 -20.76
CA ASN A 208 -3.04 -5.73 -22.19
C ASN A 208 -4.44 -5.96 -22.77
N MET A 209 -4.66 -5.54 -24.04
CA MET A 209 -5.95 -5.63 -24.72
C MET A 209 -6.49 -7.06 -24.82
N LYS A 210 -5.64 -8.06 -25.09
CA LYS A 210 -6.08 -9.46 -25.15
C LYS A 210 -6.70 -9.94 -23.82
N GLN A 211 -6.10 -9.55 -22.70
CA GLN A 211 -6.64 -9.89 -21.37
C GLN A 211 -7.93 -9.12 -21.07
N LEU A 212 -8.04 -7.89 -21.55
CA LEU A 212 -9.28 -7.11 -21.44
C LEU A 212 -10.42 -7.79 -22.22
N ASP A 213 -10.16 -8.22 -23.47
CA ASP A 213 -11.14 -8.95 -24.28
C ASP A 213 -11.57 -10.27 -23.62
N THR A 214 -10.62 -10.97 -23.00
CA THR A 214 -10.91 -12.19 -22.24
C THR A 214 -11.80 -11.90 -21.04
N PHE A 215 -11.47 -10.86 -20.26
CA PHE A 215 -12.26 -10.43 -19.11
C PHE A 215 -13.72 -10.16 -19.51
N PHE A 216 -13.96 -9.37 -20.56
CA PHE A 216 -15.32 -9.09 -21.00
C PHE A 216 -16.08 -10.33 -21.47
N LYS A 217 -15.42 -11.28 -22.13
CA LYS A 217 -16.05 -12.53 -22.58
C LYS A 217 -16.45 -13.47 -21.43
N GLU A 218 -15.68 -13.43 -20.32
CA GLU A 218 -15.92 -14.29 -19.17
C GLU A 218 -16.84 -13.65 -18.11
N THR A 219 -17.15 -12.36 -18.25
CA THR A 219 -18.00 -11.61 -17.31
C THR A 219 -19.28 -11.07 -17.94
N ALA A 220 -19.46 -11.21 -19.25
CA ALA A 220 -20.72 -10.92 -19.95
C ALA A 220 -21.68 -12.12 -19.81
#